data_d145a69308cef6f61e9d6202233a4e08
#
_entry.id   d145a69308cef6f61e9d6202233a4e08
#
_cell.length_a   1.000
_cell.length_b   1.000
_cell.length_c   1.000
_cell.angle_alpha   90.00
_cell.angle_beta   90.00
_cell.angle_gamma   90.00
#
_symmetry.space_group_name_H-M   'P 1'
#
loop_
_entity.id
_entity.type
_entity.pdbx_description
1 polymer ?
#
loop_
_entity_poly.entity_id
_entity_poly.type
_entity_poly.pdbx_seq_one_letter_code
_entity_poly.pdbx_strand_id
1 'polypeptide(L)'
;MISLVKWSIKDYHQMVAAGITADRHLELIDGDIIEMSPEGPLHASRIRKGANYLRHILANLALVSEAHPITLSTSEPEPDIAIIKLPESKYERLHPQPEDIFWLIEVADATLSKDLNEKKRIYAGAGINEYWVMNLKANLLTVFRQPINNDYSLKMELNAGEVVPLAFPQIKISVSRMLS
;
A
#
# COMPACT_ATOMS: atom_id res chain seq x y z
N MET A 1 15.14 -31.83 8.02
CA MET A 1 14.18 -30.70 8.04
C MET A 1 14.48 -29.90 6.80
N ILE A 2 13.49 -29.68 5.91
CA ILE A 2 13.64 -28.83 4.72
C ILE A 2 13.24 -27.41 5.15
N SER A 3 14.14 -26.42 4.99
CA SER A 3 13.82 -25.00 5.18
C SER A 3 13.77 -24.31 3.80
N LEU A 4 12.79 -23.46 3.59
CA LEU A 4 12.75 -22.59 2.43
C LEU A 4 13.80 -21.47 2.59
N VAL A 5 14.47 -21.14 1.51
CA VAL A 5 15.39 -20.00 1.47
C VAL A 5 14.57 -18.74 1.31
N LYS A 6 14.80 -17.75 2.18
CA LYS A 6 14.20 -16.42 2.08
C LYS A 6 15.14 -15.49 1.31
N TRP A 7 14.58 -14.71 0.41
CA TRP A 7 15.30 -13.72 -0.37
C TRP A 7 15.41 -12.41 0.40
N SER A 8 16.58 -11.78 0.37
CA SER A 8 16.74 -10.42 0.89
C SER A 8 16.29 -9.39 -0.16
N ILE A 9 16.03 -8.15 0.28
CA ILE A 9 15.81 -7.00 -0.63
C ILE A 9 16.95 -6.87 -1.64
N LYS A 10 18.20 -7.04 -1.18
CA LYS A 10 19.38 -6.97 -2.05
C LYS A 10 19.35 -8.03 -3.15
N ASP A 11 19.00 -9.28 -2.80
CA ASP A 11 18.91 -10.37 -3.77
C ASP A 11 17.79 -10.10 -4.79
N TYR A 12 16.64 -9.62 -4.31
CA TYR A 12 15.52 -9.26 -5.17
C TYR A 12 15.89 -8.13 -6.16
N HIS A 13 16.56 -7.06 -5.68
CA HIS A 13 17.06 -6.00 -6.56
C HIS A 13 18.07 -6.51 -7.59
N GLN A 14 18.93 -7.47 -7.21
CA GLN A 14 19.86 -8.10 -8.17
C GLN A 14 19.12 -8.90 -9.24
N MET A 15 18.04 -9.60 -8.88
CA MET A 15 17.19 -10.33 -9.84
C MET A 15 16.51 -9.36 -10.82
N VAL A 16 15.95 -8.25 -10.32
CA VAL A 16 15.36 -7.20 -11.15
C VAL A 16 16.40 -6.60 -12.10
N ALA A 17 17.56 -6.21 -11.58
CA ALA A 17 18.65 -5.64 -12.38
C ALA A 17 19.21 -6.61 -13.44
N ALA A 18 19.18 -7.92 -13.17
CA ALA A 18 19.58 -8.97 -14.12
C ALA A 18 18.47 -9.29 -15.16
N GLY A 19 17.30 -8.65 -15.09
CA GLY A 19 16.18 -8.88 -16.01
C GLY A 19 15.44 -10.22 -15.79
N ILE A 20 15.70 -10.92 -14.69
CA ILE A 20 15.06 -12.22 -14.40
C ILE A 20 13.54 -12.06 -14.21
N THR A 21 13.10 -10.88 -13.80
CA THR A 21 11.69 -10.55 -13.51
C THR A 21 10.99 -9.83 -14.66
N ALA A 22 11.66 -9.57 -15.81
CA ALA A 22 11.20 -8.64 -16.84
C ALA A 22 9.81 -8.95 -17.43
N ASP A 23 9.44 -10.23 -17.50
CA ASP A 23 8.14 -10.66 -18.07
C ASP A 23 7.11 -11.05 -16.99
N ARG A 24 7.38 -10.69 -15.73
CA ARG A 24 6.55 -11.11 -14.60
C ARG A 24 6.32 -9.95 -13.65
N HIS A 25 5.09 -9.79 -13.19
CA HIS A 25 4.75 -8.83 -12.14
C HIS A 25 4.92 -9.51 -10.78
N LEU A 26 5.99 -9.17 -10.06
CA LEU A 26 6.41 -9.83 -8.83
C LEU A 26 6.51 -8.84 -7.68
N GLU A 27 6.16 -9.30 -6.48
CA GLU A 27 6.44 -8.64 -5.20
C GLU A 27 7.34 -9.52 -4.34
N LEU A 28 8.18 -8.91 -3.51
CA LEU A 28 8.86 -9.61 -2.42
C LEU A 28 8.06 -9.41 -1.11
N ILE A 29 7.57 -10.50 -0.52
CA ILE A 29 6.80 -10.47 0.73
C ILE A 29 7.44 -11.40 1.75
N ASP A 30 7.96 -10.86 2.85
CA ASP A 30 8.70 -11.61 3.89
C ASP A 30 9.75 -12.58 3.32
N GLY A 31 10.46 -12.13 2.28
CA GLY A 31 11.48 -12.92 1.59
C GLY A 31 10.94 -14.00 0.64
N ASP A 32 9.64 -14.08 0.40
CA ASP A 32 9.04 -14.89 -0.65
C ASP A 32 8.75 -14.04 -1.89
N ILE A 33 9.07 -14.56 -3.07
CA ILE A 33 8.74 -13.92 -4.34
C ILE A 33 7.35 -14.39 -4.76
N ILE A 34 6.43 -13.44 -4.89
CA ILE A 34 5.01 -13.70 -5.19
C ILE A 34 4.68 -13.09 -6.54
N GLU A 35 4.06 -13.87 -7.41
CA GLU A 35 3.55 -13.37 -8.69
C GLU A 35 2.16 -12.77 -8.50
N MET A 36 2.01 -11.53 -8.98
CA MET A 36 0.77 -10.79 -8.87
C MET A 36 -0.17 -11.14 -10.02
N SER A 37 -1.45 -11.29 -9.69
CA SER A 37 -2.49 -11.44 -10.72
C SER A 37 -2.71 -10.13 -11.48
N PRO A 38 -3.04 -10.20 -12.78
CA PRO A 38 -3.39 -9.01 -13.53
C PRO A 38 -4.59 -8.27 -12.92
N GLU A 39 -4.52 -6.96 -12.93
CA GLU A 39 -5.59 -6.09 -12.44
C GLU A 39 -6.82 -6.12 -13.36
N GLY A 40 -8.01 -6.18 -12.77
CA GLY A 40 -9.27 -5.99 -13.49
C GLY A 40 -9.57 -4.50 -13.76
N PRO A 41 -10.40 -4.21 -14.81
CA PRO A 41 -10.71 -2.82 -15.16
C PRO A 41 -11.38 -2.01 -14.04
N LEU A 42 -12.20 -2.64 -13.20
CA LEU A 42 -12.85 -1.98 -12.06
C LEU A 42 -11.82 -1.57 -11.01
N HIS A 43 -10.90 -2.47 -10.66
CA HIS A 43 -9.81 -2.24 -9.71
C HIS A 43 -8.94 -1.05 -10.18
N ALA A 44 -8.39 -1.11 -11.39
CA ALA A 44 -7.60 -0.04 -11.99
C ALA A 44 -8.35 1.32 -12.06
N SER A 45 -9.67 1.28 -12.34
CA SER A 45 -10.50 2.49 -12.34
C SER A 45 -10.62 3.10 -10.94
N ARG A 46 -10.76 2.27 -9.89
CA ARG A 46 -10.88 2.74 -8.50
C ARG A 46 -9.57 3.31 -7.97
N ILE A 47 -8.45 2.68 -8.26
CA ILE A 47 -7.12 3.22 -7.92
C ILE A 47 -6.98 4.61 -8.51
N ARG A 48 -7.15 4.75 -9.84
CA ARG A 48 -6.98 6.03 -10.54
C ARG A 48 -7.91 7.12 -10.01
N LYS A 49 -9.19 6.83 -9.76
CA LYS A 49 -10.14 7.80 -9.21
C LYS A 49 -9.77 8.22 -7.78
N GLY A 50 -9.46 7.26 -6.92
CA GLY A 50 -9.02 7.50 -5.54
C GLY A 50 -7.75 8.34 -5.50
N ALA A 51 -6.74 7.95 -6.27
CA ALA A 51 -5.47 8.67 -6.36
C ALA A 51 -5.64 10.11 -6.87
N ASN A 52 -6.44 10.32 -7.93
CA ASN A 52 -6.73 11.68 -8.44
C ASN A 52 -7.46 12.54 -7.41
N TYR A 53 -8.39 11.96 -6.67
CA TYR A 53 -9.07 12.67 -5.59
C TYR A 53 -8.07 13.06 -4.49
N LEU A 54 -7.22 12.14 -4.06
CA LEU A 54 -6.21 12.41 -3.03
C LEU A 54 -5.16 13.43 -3.50
N ARG A 55 -4.70 13.38 -4.75
CA ARG A 55 -3.80 14.41 -5.32
C ARG A 55 -4.39 15.79 -5.24
N HIS A 56 -5.70 15.92 -5.51
CA HIS A 56 -6.37 17.21 -5.46
C HIS A 56 -6.41 17.79 -4.03
N ILE A 57 -6.74 16.97 -3.03
CA ILE A 57 -6.91 17.44 -1.65
C ILE A 57 -5.61 17.51 -0.86
N LEU A 58 -4.58 16.77 -1.27
CA LEU A 58 -3.25 16.72 -0.63
C LEU A 58 -2.20 17.55 -1.38
N ALA A 59 -2.60 18.35 -2.35
CA ALA A 59 -1.68 19.15 -3.16
C ALA A 59 -0.71 19.94 -2.27
N ASN A 60 0.61 19.83 -2.56
CA ASN A 60 1.71 20.44 -1.80
C ASN A 60 1.90 19.94 -0.35
N LEU A 61 1.14 18.94 0.10
CA LEU A 61 1.30 18.32 1.42
C LEU A 61 1.99 16.97 1.34
N ALA A 62 1.66 16.19 0.30
CA ALA A 62 2.18 14.84 0.10
C ALA A 62 2.23 14.48 -1.39
N LEU A 63 3.04 13.48 -1.72
CA LEU A 63 3.03 12.82 -3.01
C LEU A 63 2.08 11.63 -2.96
N VAL A 64 1.24 11.47 -3.98
CA VAL A 64 0.36 10.31 -4.17
C VAL A 64 0.97 9.42 -5.24
N SER A 65 1.53 8.29 -4.82
CA SER A 65 2.15 7.26 -5.68
C SER A 65 1.15 6.13 -5.93
N GLU A 66 1.04 5.66 -7.17
CA GLU A 66 0.14 4.57 -7.56
C GLU A 66 0.95 3.38 -8.06
N ALA A 67 0.65 2.17 -7.55
CA ALA A 67 1.22 0.91 -8.03
C ALA A 67 2.75 0.95 -8.23
N HIS A 68 3.45 1.48 -7.26
CA HIS A 68 4.91 1.53 -7.25
C HIS A 68 5.45 0.92 -5.95
N PRO A 69 6.62 0.25 -6.01
CA PRO A 69 7.20 -0.41 -4.85
C PRO A 69 7.49 0.54 -3.70
N ILE A 70 7.37 0.02 -2.49
CA ILE A 70 7.93 0.57 -1.27
C ILE A 70 8.89 -0.44 -0.67
N THR A 71 10.01 -0.01 -0.09
CA THR A 71 11.00 -0.91 0.49
C THR A 71 10.84 -0.99 2.00
N LEU A 72 10.49 -2.17 2.49
CA LEU A 72 10.44 -2.53 3.91
C LEU A 72 11.67 -3.38 4.29
N SER A 73 11.78 -3.83 5.53
CA SER A 73 12.95 -4.59 6.00
C SER A 73 13.14 -5.96 5.30
N THR A 74 12.04 -6.66 5.00
CA THR A 74 12.03 -8.00 4.40
C THR A 74 11.06 -8.13 3.23
N SER A 75 10.47 -7.03 2.79
CA SER A 75 9.42 -7.00 1.78
C SER A 75 9.57 -5.78 0.87
N GLU A 76 9.18 -5.93 -0.39
CA GLU A 76 9.06 -4.85 -1.36
C GLU A 76 7.71 -4.98 -2.08
N PRO A 77 6.61 -4.64 -1.37
CA PRO A 77 5.28 -4.68 -1.93
C PRO A 77 5.01 -3.46 -2.82
N GLU A 78 4.05 -3.61 -3.74
CA GLU A 78 3.50 -2.53 -4.56
C GLU A 78 2.08 -2.18 -4.05
N PRO A 79 1.92 -1.25 -3.11
CA PRO A 79 0.59 -0.81 -2.68
C PRO A 79 -0.13 -0.10 -3.83
N ASP A 80 -1.44 -0.29 -3.92
CA ASP A 80 -2.25 0.36 -4.95
C ASP A 80 -2.14 1.89 -4.90
N ILE A 81 -2.11 2.47 -3.68
CA ILE A 81 -1.83 3.89 -3.48
C ILE A 81 -0.97 4.06 -2.22
N ALA A 82 0.13 4.78 -2.34
CA ALA A 82 0.94 5.22 -1.21
C ALA A 82 0.92 6.75 -1.10
N ILE A 83 0.67 7.25 0.11
CA ILE A 83 0.78 8.68 0.43
C ILE A 83 2.11 8.89 1.14
N ILE A 84 3.02 9.58 0.47
CA ILE A 84 4.42 9.68 0.87
C ILE A 84 4.90 11.12 0.98
N LYS A 85 6.03 11.31 1.65
CA LYS A 85 6.62 12.64 1.87
C LYS A 85 7.15 13.26 0.58
N LEU A 86 7.07 14.57 0.50
CA LEU A 86 7.78 15.38 -0.50
C LEU A 86 9.26 15.56 -0.09
N PRO A 87 10.17 15.92 -1.01
CA PRO A 87 9.96 16.11 -2.44
C PRO A 87 10.01 14.79 -3.24
N GLU A 88 9.35 14.75 -4.41
CA GLU A 88 9.35 13.60 -5.32
C GLU A 88 10.76 13.18 -5.76
N SER A 89 11.66 14.14 -5.94
CA SER A 89 13.06 13.89 -6.34
C SER A 89 13.83 12.97 -5.38
N LYS A 90 13.36 12.80 -4.14
CA LYS A 90 13.93 11.84 -3.20
C LYS A 90 13.84 10.40 -3.72
N TYR A 91 12.83 10.09 -4.52
CA TYR A 91 12.51 8.73 -4.98
C TYR A 91 13.02 8.41 -6.39
N GLU A 92 13.87 9.25 -6.97
CA GLU A 92 14.50 9.00 -8.27
C GLU A 92 15.51 7.82 -8.26
N ARG A 93 16.04 7.47 -7.09
CA ARG A 93 17.10 6.44 -6.96
C ARG A 93 16.79 5.36 -5.93
N LEU A 94 15.72 5.51 -5.16
CA LEU A 94 15.31 4.55 -4.14
C LEU A 94 13.79 4.61 -3.95
N HIS A 95 13.21 3.49 -3.59
CA HIS A 95 11.79 3.44 -3.24
C HIS A 95 11.53 4.05 -1.86
N PRO A 96 10.30 4.54 -1.59
CA PRO A 96 9.92 5.03 -0.26
C PRO A 96 10.17 3.99 0.83
N GLN A 97 10.72 4.43 1.94
CA GLN A 97 10.96 3.64 3.16
C GLN A 97 9.81 3.88 4.17
N PRO A 98 9.66 3.08 5.23
CA PRO A 98 8.58 3.26 6.20
C PRO A 98 8.45 4.68 6.78
N GLU A 99 9.58 5.34 7.05
CA GLU A 99 9.61 6.72 7.55
C GLU A 99 9.14 7.78 6.54
N ASP A 100 9.05 7.43 5.27
CA ASP A 100 8.55 8.31 4.19
C ASP A 100 7.05 8.22 4.01
N ILE A 101 6.42 7.20 4.58
CA ILE A 101 5.04 6.83 4.32
C ILE A 101 4.12 7.45 5.37
N PHE A 102 3.15 8.23 4.93
CA PHE A 102 2.07 8.72 5.79
C PHE A 102 1.00 7.63 5.99
N TRP A 103 0.50 7.05 4.90
CA TRP A 103 -0.37 5.85 4.92
C TRP A 103 -0.39 5.14 3.57
N LEU A 104 -0.88 3.92 3.58
CA LEU A 104 -1.04 3.06 2.42
C LEU A 104 -2.52 2.72 2.21
N ILE A 105 -2.90 2.46 0.96
CA ILE A 105 -4.25 2.07 0.57
C ILE A 105 -4.15 0.89 -0.39
N GLU A 106 -4.92 -0.17 -0.11
CA GLU A 106 -5.16 -1.28 -1.04
C GLU A 106 -6.62 -1.27 -1.49
N VAL A 107 -6.82 -1.57 -2.76
CA VAL A 107 -8.14 -1.64 -3.40
C VAL A 107 -8.49 -3.11 -3.63
N ALA A 108 -9.29 -3.67 -2.75
CA ALA A 108 -9.57 -5.10 -2.71
C ALA A 108 -10.82 -5.47 -3.53
N ASP A 109 -10.64 -6.25 -4.58
CA ASP A 109 -11.72 -6.96 -5.29
C ASP A 109 -11.61 -8.48 -5.08
N ALA A 110 -10.57 -9.12 -5.62
CA ALA A 110 -10.25 -10.53 -5.42
C ALA A 110 -9.21 -10.75 -4.31
N THR A 111 -8.44 -9.74 -3.95
CA THR A 111 -7.29 -9.79 -3.03
C THR A 111 -7.64 -9.55 -1.57
N LEU A 112 -8.91 -9.33 -1.22
CA LEU A 112 -9.34 -8.89 0.11
C LEU A 112 -8.71 -9.68 1.28
N SER A 113 -8.60 -11.00 1.15
CA SER A 113 -8.00 -11.85 2.20
C SER A 113 -6.51 -11.57 2.37
N LYS A 114 -5.77 -11.34 1.26
CA LYS A 114 -4.33 -10.98 1.29
C LYS A 114 -4.16 -9.62 1.95
N ASP A 115 -4.97 -8.64 1.57
CA ASP A 115 -4.86 -7.25 2.04
C ASP A 115 -5.23 -7.12 3.52
N LEU A 116 -6.27 -7.85 3.97
CA LEU A 116 -6.70 -7.85 5.38
C LEU A 116 -5.82 -8.69 6.32
N ASN A 117 -4.94 -9.54 5.80
CA ASN A 117 -4.09 -10.41 6.62
C ASN A 117 -2.60 -10.19 6.35
N GLU A 118 -2.10 -10.60 5.20
CA GLU A 118 -0.67 -10.61 4.90
C GLU A 118 -0.11 -9.18 4.75
N LYS A 119 -0.68 -8.36 3.86
CA LYS A 119 -0.25 -6.96 3.69
C LYS A 119 -0.44 -6.15 4.96
N LYS A 120 -1.60 -6.30 5.64
CA LYS A 120 -1.84 -5.67 6.94
C LYS A 120 -0.73 -5.99 7.94
N ARG A 121 -0.31 -7.25 8.04
CA ARG A 121 0.74 -7.71 8.96
C ARG A 121 2.10 -7.10 8.63
N ILE A 122 2.52 -7.10 7.36
CA ILE A 122 3.82 -6.54 6.98
C ILE A 122 3.87 -5.02 7.14
N TYR A 123 2.77 -4.31 6.85
CA TYR A 123 2.69 -2.86 7.02
C TYR A 123 2.70 -2.47 8.50
N ALA A 124 1.96 -3.18 9.35
CA ALA A 124 2.01 -2.98 10.80
C ALA A 124 3.40 -3.29 11.36
N GLY A 125 4.03 -4.39 10.93
CA GLY A 125 5.38 -4.79 11.34
C GLY A 125 6.45 -3.79 10.93
N ALA A 126 6.27 -3.09 9.82
CA ALA A 126 7.13 -2.00 9.37
C ALA A 126 6.85 -0.66 10.09
N GLY A 127 5.85 -0.59 10.97
CA GLY A 127 5.50 0.62 11.71
C GLY A 127 4.72 1.65 10.89
N ILE A 128 4.07 1.26 9.79
CA ILE A 128 3.18 2.13 9.03
C ILE A 128 1.98 2.50 9.89
N ASN A 129 1.86 3.77 10.27
CA ASN A 129 0.91 4.23 11.29
C ASN A 129 -0.55 4.13 10.88
N GLU A 130 -0.84 4.15 9.58
CA GLU A 130 -2.19 4.11 9.04
C GLU A 130 -2.22 3.30 7.74
N TYR A 131 -3.22 2.41 7.63
CA TYR A 131 -3.42 1.54 6.48
C TYR A 131 -4.92 1.43 6.16
N TRP A 132 -5.29 1.56 4.91
CA TRP A 132 -6.68 1.52 4.44
C TRP A 132 -6.89 0.39 3.45
N VAL A 133 -8.06 -0.26 3.53
CA VAL A 133 -8.50 -1.25 2.55
C VAL A 133 -9.86 -0.85 2.00
N MET A 134 -9.93 -0.63 0.70
CA MET A 134 -11.16 -0.34 -0.03
C MET A 134 -11.76 -1.65 -0.54
N ASN A 135 -12.72 -2.23 0.17
CA ASN A 135 -13.44 -3.44 -0.25
C ASN A 135 -14.51 -3.07 -1.28
N LEU A 136 -14.24 -3.32 -2.56
CA LEU A 136 -15.14 -2.93 -3.65
C LEU A 136 -16.47 -3.70 -3.62
N LYS A 137 -16.45 -4.99 -3.24
CA LYS A 137 -17.66 -5.83 -3.19
C LYS A 137 -18.62 -5.41 -2.09
N ALA A 138 -18.08 -5.04 -0.94
CA ALA A 138 -18.88 -4.59 0.21
C ALA A 138 -19.15 -3.09 0.20
N ASN A 139 -18.53 -2.34 -0.72
CA ASN A 139 -18.55 -0.88 -0.72
C ASN A 139 -18.18 -0.30 0.65
N LEU A 140 -17.02 -0.75 1.18
CA LEU A 140 -16.59 -0.51 2.54
C LEU A 140 -15.12 -0.06 2.55
N LEU A 141 -14.83 1.03 3.29
CA LEU A 141 -13.47 1.45 3.62
C LEU A 141 -13.14 0.94 5.03
N THR A 142 -12.14 0.07 5.14
CA THR A 142 -11.57 -0.33 6.42
C THR A 142 -10.31 0.48 6.68
N VAL A 143 -10.22 1.14 7.82
CA VAL A 143 -9.09 1.95 8.27
C VAL A 143 -8.45 1.29 9.47
N PHE A 144 -7.16 0.99 9.36
CA PHE A 144 -6.33 0.42 10.41
C PHE A 144 -5.34 1.46 10.91
N ARG A 145 -5.17 1.54 12.24
CA ARG A 145 -4.25 2.49 12.92
C ARG A 145 -3.60 1.87 14.13
N GLN A 146 -2.56 2.54 14.65
CA GLN A 146 -1.84 2.15 15.87
C GLN A 146 -1.21 0.76 15.74
N PRO A 147 -0.14 0.62 14.91
CA PRO A 147 0.55 -0.65 14.74
C PRO A 147 1.16 -1.12 16.05
N ILE A 148 0.91 -2.40 16.39
CA ILE A 148 1.45 -3.08 17.56
C ILE A 148 1.58 -4.57 17.27
N ASN A 149 2.74 -5.18 17.59
CA ASN A 149 2.97 -6.63 17.46
C ASN A 149 2.57 -7.20 16.07
N ASN A 150 2.97 -6.53 14.99
CA ASN A 150 2.65 -6.88 13.61
C ASN A 150 1.13 -6.89 13.29
N ASP A 151 0.35 -6.12 14.01
CA ASP A 151 -1.08 -5.89 13.75
C ASP A 151 -1.43 -4.43 14.07
N TYR A 152 -2.69 -4.05 13.85
CA TYR A 152 -3.22 -2.73 14.21
C TYR A 152 -4.23 -2.87 15.35
N SER A 153 -4.05 -2.08 16.40
CA SER A 153 -4.95 -2.11 17.58
C SER A 153 -6.28 -1.39 17.36
N LEU A 154 -6.34 -0.49 16.37
CA LEU A 154 -7.54 0.25 16.01
C LEU A 154 -8.00 -0.12 14.59
N LYS A 155 -9.26 -0.54 14.47
CA LYS A 155 -9.95 -0.81 13.21
C LYS A 155 -11.24 0.00 13.16
N MET A 156 -11.50 0.67 12.05
CA MET A 156 -12.76 1.36 11.75
C MET A 156 -13.28 0.88 10.39
N GLU A 157 -14.60 0.76 10.25
CA GLU A 157 -15.26 0.41 8.99
C GLU A 157 -16.28 1.49 8.63
N LEU A 158 -16.17 2.04 7.42
CA LEU A 158 -16.93 3.18 6.96
C LEU A 158 -17.47 2.91 5.54
N ASN A 159 -18.75 3.15 5.32
CA ASN A 159 -19.37 3.10 3.98
C ASN A 159 -19.84 4.48 3.47
N ALA A 160 -19.79 5.48 4.34
CA ALA A 160 -20.13 6.88 4.05
C ALA A 160 -19.45 7.82 5.07
N GLY A 161 -19.68 9.11 4.92
CA GLY A 161 -19.12 10.13 5.80
C GLY A 161 -17.71 10.54 5.42
N GLU A 162 -16.92 10.92 6.41
CA GLU A 162 -15.57 11.44 6.25
C GLU A 162 -14.59 10.68 7.12
N VAL A 163 -13.37 10.50 6.63
CA VAL A 163 -12.21 10.03 7.39
C VAL A 163 -11.15 11.12 7.41
N VAL A 164 -10.53 11.32 8.57
CA VAL A 164 -9.42 12.27 8.75
C VAL A 164 -8.13 11.48 8.88
N PRO A 165 -7.16 11.62 7.96
CA PRO A 165 -5.89 10.91 8.06
C PRO A 165 -5.07 11.41 9.24
N LEU A 166 -4.32 10.51 9.89
CA LEU A 166 -3.49 10.84 11.07
C LEU A 166 -2.46 11.93 10.77
N ALA A 167 -1.84 11.87 9.60
CA ALA A 167 -0.80 12.81 9.20
C ALA A 167 -1.32 14.22 8.89
N PHE A 168 -2.60 14.37 8.55
CA PHE A 168 -3.21 15.64 8.13
C PHE A 168 -4.56 15.85 8.82
N PRO A 169 -4.57 16.21 10.12
CA PRO A 169 -5.81 16.32 10.91
C PRO A 169 -6.77 17.43 10.42
N GLN A 170 -6.28 18.35 9.59
CA GLN A 170 -7.08 19.39 8.97
C GLN A 170 -7.79 18.94 7.68
N ILE A 171 -7.43 17.76 7.14
CA ILE A 171 -7.98 17.25 5.88
C ILE A 171 -9.10 16.25 6.16
N LYS A 172 -10.25 16.44 5.51
CA LYS A 172 -11.39 15.54 5.53
C LYS A 172 -11.50 14.83 4.19
N ILE A 173 -11.47 13.52 4.20
CA ILE A 173 -11.55 12.66 3.01
C ILE A 173 -12.93 12.05 2.97
N SER A 174 -13.69 12.31 1.89
CA SER A 174 -15.01 11.72 1.69
C SER A 174 -14.89 10.23 1.36
N VAL A 175 -15.47 9.39 2.21
CA VAL A 175 -15.49 7.93 2.03
C VAL A 175 -16.21 7.55 0.74
N SER A 176 -17.34 8.19 0.44
CA SER A 176 -18.09 7.92 -0.78
C SER A 176 -17.30 8.25 -2.05
N ARG A 177 -16.45 9.30 -2.04
CA ARG A 177 -15.57 9.62 -3.17
C ARG A 177 -14.40 8.64 -3.33
N MET A 178 -13.94 8.05 -2.25
CA MET A 178 -12.94 6.99 -2.31
C MET A 178 -13.52 5.70 -2.91
N LEU A 179 -14.76 5.37 -2.55
CA LEU A 179 -15.41 4.12 -2.95
C LEU A 179 -16.15 4.20 -4.32
N SER A 180 -16.26 5.38 -4.95
CA SER A 180 -17.06 5.60 -6.18
C SER A 180 -16.33 5.38 -7.51
#